data_09ff2bb2fc4ef047ca9fce4ffcc867a9
#
_entry.id   09ff2bb2fc4ef047ca9fce4ffcc867a9
#
_cell.length_a   1.000
_cell.length_b   1.000
_cell.length_c   1.000
_cell.angle_alpha   90.00
_cell.angle_beta   90.00
_cell.angle_gamma   90.00
#
_symmetry.space_group_name_H-M   'P 1'
#
loop_
_entity.id
_entity.type
_entity.pdbx_description
1 polymer ?
#
loop_
_entity_poly.entity_id
_entity_poly.type
_entity_poly.pdbx_seq_one_letter_code
_entity_poly.pdbx_strand_id
1 'polypeptide(L)'
;AQGSIVLLQLVVYIPVLALGIPLNTIAFWVFCCKLKRWTETKVYMINLIIADSFLLFTLPFLLYFTKYKHPIDQLCFAIQNIYFTNMPMSTFIITLIAIDRYIAIKFPLKAKILRSPLKSASICGFLWITLILYSNLYPKFHSGWEGCCFRRQSVEPRYFTLFFSICGYFIPLGIVIFCSIQVIRCLKKKMATSSHETKLLQKAMHIVSVNLCVFAVCFSPFHIALLLQFAVEVAGAPSLLSGVRSYIKISACLANCNCCLDAFCYYFAAKEFPEFS
;
A
#
# COMPACT_ATOMS: atom_id res chain seq x y z
N ALA A 1 18.46 9.16 20.26
CA ALA A 1 17.30 8.50 19.63
C ALA A 1 16.94 9.11 18.25
N GLN A 2 16.82 10.44 18.12
CA GLN A 2 16.39 11.07 16.85
C GLN A 2 17.39 10.89 15.72
N GLY A 3 18.71 11.03 15.99
CA GLY A 3 19.77 10.82 15.00
C GLY A 3 19.81 9.40 14.47
N SER A 4 19.60 8.40 15.34
CA SER A 4 19.57 6.99 14.96
C SER A 4 18.40 6.65 14.03
N ILE A 5 17.24 7.31 14.22
CA ILE A 5 16.08 7.12 13.35
C ILE A 5 16.32 7.73 11.96
N VAL A 6 16.92 8.91 11.89
CA VAL A 6 17.27 9.55 10.60
C VAL A 6 18.29 8.69 9.85
N LEU A 7 19.28 8.13 10.55
CA LEU A 7 20.24 7.22 9.95
C LEU A 7 19.56 5.96 9.41
N LEU A 8 18.64 5.36 10.19
CA LEU A 8 17.86 4.21 9.74
C LEU A 8 17.05 4.54 8.49
N GLN A 9 16.36 5.69 8.46
CA GLN A 9 15.61 6.14 7.29
C GLN A 9 16.51 6.29 6.07
N LEU A 10 17.71 6.86 6.21
CA LEU A 10 18.67 6.95 5.11
C LEU A 10 19.09 5.57 4.60
N VAL A 11 19.47 4.66 5.51
CA VAL A 11 19.90 3.31 5.18
C VAL A 11 18.79 2.51 4.46
N VAL A 12 17.52 2.73 4.80
CA VAL A 12 16.39 2.06 4.17
C VAL A 12 15.98 2.75 2.87
N TYR A 13 15.82 4.07 2.87
CA TYR A 13 15.22 4.76 1.72
C TYR A 13 16.17 4.95 0.54
N ILE A 14 17.48 4.97 0.75
CA ILE A 14 18.42 5.00 -0.38
C ILE A 14 18.31 3.73 -1.24
N PRO A 15 18.38 2.50 -0.68
CA PRO A 15 18.10 1.29 -1.45
C PRO A 15 16.69 1.24 -2.05
N VAL A 16 15.67 1.70 -1.31
CA VAL A 16 14.28 1.74 -1.80
C VAL A 16 14.17 2.65 -3.03
N LEU A 17 14.81 3.80 -3.05
CA LEU A 17 14.86 4.69 -4.22
C LEU A 17 15.65 4.05 -5.37
N ALA A 18 16.82 3.50 -5.07
CA ALA A 18 17.70 2.89 -6.08
C ALA A 18 17.07 1.68 -6.78
N LEU A 19 16.27 0.89 -6.08
CA LEU A 19 15.56 -0.26 -6.62
C LEU A 19 14.14 0.09 -7.09
N GLY A 20 13.43 0.91 -6.33
CA GLY A 20 12.03 1.24 -6.59
C GLY A 20 11.83 2.02 -7.87
N ILE A 21 12.68 2.99 -8.16
CA ILE A 21 12.57 3.79 -9.39
C ILE A 21 12.71 2.91 -10.64
N PRO A 22 13.79 2.13 -10.82
CA PRO A 22 13.91 1.25 -11.98
C PRO A 22 12.80 0.19 -12.06
N LEU A 23 12.48 -0.47 -10.94
CA LEU A 23 11.47 -1.54 -10.92
C LEU A 23 10.08 -1.03 -11.30
N ASN A 24 9.64 0.10 -10.75
CA ASN A 24 8.35 0.70 -11.11
C ASN A 24 8.34 1.24 -12.54
N THR A 25 9.45 1.79 -13.02
CA THR A 25 9.59 2.25 -14.41
C THR A 25 9.48 1.08 -15.38
N ILE A 26 10.19 -0.02 -15.12
CA ILE A 26 10.12 -1.24 -15.95
C ILE A 26 8.71 -1.83 -15.91
N ALA A 27 8.11 -1.93 -14.71
CA ALA A 27 6.74 -2.43 -14.56
C ALA A 27 5.75 -1.57 -15.35
N PHE A 28 5.82 -0.24 -15.23
CA PHE A 28 4.97 0.68 -15.98
C PHE A 28 5.12 0.49 -17.51
N TRP A 29 6.35 0.40 -18.00
CA TRP A 29 6.63 0.15 -19.40
C TRP A 29 6.05 -1.18 -19.88
N VAL A 30 6.22 -2.25 -19.11
CA VAL A 30 5.67 -3.58 -19.44
C VAL A 30 4.15 -3.52 -19.53
N PHE A 31 3.48 -2.97 -18.52
CA PHE A 31 2.02 -2.89 -18.50
C PHE A 31 1.46 -1.96 -19.57
N CYS A 32 2.11 -0.84 -19.88
CA CYS A 32 1.59 0.10 -20.87
C CYS A 32 1.95 -0.29 -22.32
N CYS A 33 3.17 -0.79 -22.56
CA CYS A 33 3.69 -0.97 -23.92
C CYS A 33 3.71 -2.43 -24.40
N LYS A 34 3.95 -3.40 -23.49
CA LYS A 34 4.06 -4.82 -23.87
C LYS A 34 2.71 -5.53 -23.87
N LEU A 35 1.89 -5.30 -22.86
CA LEU A 35 0.58 -5.92 -22.74
C LEU A 35 -0.44 -5.16 -23.57
N LYS A 36 -0.85 -5.72 -24.69
CA LYS A 36 -1.75 -5.05 -25.65
C LYS A 36 -3.20 -4.97 -25.17
N ARG A 37 -3.68 -5.98 -24.43
CA ARG A 37 -5.08 -6.03 -23.95
C ARG A 37 -5.25 -5.22 -22.67
N TRP A 38 -6.35 -4.46 -22.61
CA TRP A 38 -6.79 -3.82 -21.38
C TRP A 38 -7.65 -4.79 -20.57
N THR A 39 -7.18 -5.12 -19.37
CA THR A 39 -7.89 -5.96 -18.41
C THR A 39 -8.05 -5.20 -17.09
N GLU A 40 -8.99 -5.65 -16.25
CA GLU A 40 -9.22 -5.07 -14.92
C GLU A 40 -7.95 -5.08 -14.09
N THR A 41 -7.26 -6.21 -14.08
CA THR A 41 -6.01 -6.39 -13.36
C THR A 41 -4.94 -5.40 -13.85
N LYS A 42 -4.83 -5.18 -15.16
CA LYS A 42 -3.90 -4.21 -15.74
C LYS A 42 -4.19 -2.79 -15.24
N VAL A 43 -5.47 -2.40 -15.18
CA VAL A 43 -5.89 -1.09 -14.66
C VAL A 43 -5.47 -0.93 -13.20
N TYR A 44 -5.75 -1.93 -12.34
CA TYR A 44 -5.34 -1.89 -10.94
C TYR A 44 -3.82 -1.82 -10.78
N MET A 45 -3.07 -2.63 -11.53
CA MET A 45 -1.60 -2.64 -11.44
C MET A 45 -0.97 -1.33 -11.90
N ILE A 46 -1.48 -0.69 -12.95
CA ILE A 46 -1.02 0.64 -13.39
C ILE A 46 -1.27 1.68 -12.30
N ASN A 47 -2.44 1.68 -11.68
CA ASN A 47 -2.75 2.59 -10.58
C ASN A 47 -1.87 2.35 -9.35
N LEU A 48 -1.53 1.10 -9.04
CA LEU A 48 -0.61 0.76 -7.96
C LEU A 48 0.80 1.30 -8.26
N ILE A 49 1.29 1.11 -9.49
CA ILE A 49 2.60 1.63 -9.91
C ILE A 49 2.63 3.17 -9.84
N ILE A 50 1.56 3.85 -10.22
CA ILE A 50 1.44 5.31 -10.11
C ILE A 50 1.50 5.74 -8.63
N ALA A 51 0.75 5.08 -7.74
CA ALA A 51 0.78 5.35 -6.32
C ALA A 51 2.19 5.15 -5.74
N ASP A 52 2.86 4.05 -6.05
CA ASP A 52 4.22 3.76 -5.60
C ASP A 52 5.24 4.76 -6.15
N SER A 53 5.07 5.22 -7.38
CA SER A 53 5.92 6.27 -7.98
C SER A 53 5.75 7.61 -7.26
N PHE A 54 4.56 7.97 -6.84
CA PHE A 54 4.33 9.15 -6.00
C PHE A 54 4.99 9.02 -4.63
N LEU A 55 4.94 7.83 -4.02
CA LEU A 55 5.68 7.59 -2.77
C LEU A 55 7.18 7.81 -2.96
N LEU A 56 7.77 7.17 -3.98
CA LEU A 56 9.20 7.32 -4.30
C LEU A 56 9.59 8.78 -4.51
N PHE A 57 8.74 9.57 -5.18
CA PHE A 57 8.94 11.00 -5.35
C PHE A 57 8.99 11.76 -4.00
N THR A 58 8.19 11.36 -3.01
CA THR A 58 8.13 12.05 -1.71
C THR A 58 9.27 11.68 -0.75
N LEU A 59 9.91 10.51 -0.91
CA LEU A 59 10.92 10.03 0.03
C LEU A 59 12.16 10.97 0.19
N PRO A 60 12.73 11.56 -0.88
CA PRO A 60 13.83 12.52 -0.73
C PRO A 60 13.43 13.75 0.08
N PHE A 61 12.20 14.26 -0.14
CA PHE A 61 11.67 15.39 0.62
C PHE A 61 11.46 15.02 2.09
N LEU A 62 10.91 13.83 2.36
CA LEU A 62 10.74 13.33 3.73
C LEU A 62 12.08 13.28 4.47
N LEU A 63 13.12 12.75 3.84
CA LEU A 63 14.46 12.69 4.41
C LEU A 63 15.01 14.10 4.69
N TYR A 64 14.90 15.01 3.72
CA TYR A 64 15.35 16.39 3.85
C TYR A 64 14.60 17.12 4.98
N PHE A 65 13.27 17.05 4.99
CA PHE A 65 12.43 17.72 6.00
C PHE A 65 12.68 17.19 7.41
N THR A 66 12.86 15.87 7.54
CA THR A 66 13.16 15.25 8.85
C THR A 66 14.54 15.64 9.37
N LYS A 67 15.54 15.68 8.49
CA LYS A 67 16.93 16.01 8.84
C LYS A 67 17.09 17.49 9.24
N TYR A 68 16.51 18.40 8.44
CA TYR A 68 16.69 19.84 8.60
C TYR A 68 15.54 20.52 9.35
N LYS A 69 14.59 19.75 9.89
CA LYS A 69 13.42 20.27 10.64
C LYS A 69 12.69 21.36 9.85
N HIS A 70 12.38 21.06 8.59
CA HIS A 70 11.69 21.99 7.70
C HIS A 70 10.39 22.54 8.32
N PRO A 71 10.10 23.83 8.24
CA PRO A 71 8.86 24.40 8.78
C PRO A 71 7.63 23.88 8.01
N ILE A 72 6.46 24.08 8.61
CA ILE A 72 5.18 23.74 7.98
C ILE A 72 4.79 24.88 7.03
N ASP A 73 4.99 24.65 5.74
CA ASP A 73 4.65 25.54 4.65
C ASP A 73 3.82 24.82 3.57
N GLN A 74 3.52 25.50 2.48
CA GLN A 74 2.74 24.93 1.38
C GLN A 74 3.41 23.71 0.74
N LEU A 75 4.76 23.73 0.64
CA LEU A 75 5.51 22.60 0.12
C LEU A 75 5.41 21.39 1.05
N CYS A 76 5.55 21.61 2.35
CA CYS A 76 5.33 20.56 3.36
C CYS A 76 3.95 19.93 3.22
N PHE A 77 2.89 20.74 3.14
CA PHE A 77 1.51 20.24 2.97
C PHE A 77 1.35 19.43 1.67
N ALA A 78 1.89 19.91 0.55
CA ALA A 78 1.81 19.21 -0.73
C ALA A 78 2.49 17.83 -0.65
N ILE A 79 3.71 17.77 -0.13
CA ILE A 79 4.47 16.52 0.00
C ILE A 79 3.80 15.56 0.99
N GLN A 80 3.29 16.07 2.13
CA GLN A 80 2.55 15.24 3.08
C GLN A 80 1.27 14.66 2.48
N ASN A 81 0.52 15.45 1.72
CA ASN A 81 -0.71 14.98 1.07
C ASN A 81 -0.41 13.83 0.09
N ILE A 82 0.62 13.97 -0.73
CA ILE A 82 1.05 12.90 -1.65
C ILE A 82 1.48 11.67 -0.87
N TYR A 83 2.31 11.82 0.16
CA TYR A 83 2.83 10.73 0.98
C TYR A 83 1.71 9.96 1.69
N PHE A 84 0.79 10.67 2.37
CA PHE A 84 -0.30 10.04 3.13
C PHE A 84 -1.42 9.47 2.25
N THR A 85 -1.52 9.89 0.99
CA THR A 85 -2.48 9.31 0.03
C THR A 85 -1.99 7.96 -0.50
N ASN A 86 -0.67 7.73 -0.57
CA ASN A 86 -0.11 6.51 -1.16
C ASN A 86 -0.53 5.24 -0.38
N MET A 87 -0.35 5.20 0.93
CA MET A 87 -0.59 3.98 1.72
C MET A 87 -2.04 3.48 1.63
N PRO A 88 -3.08 4.30 1.86
CA PRO A 88 -4.45 3.85 1.68
C PRO A 88 -4.77 3.49 0.23
N MET A 89 -4.21 4.22 -0.74
CA MET A 89 -4.42 3.89 -2.16
C MET A 89 -3.87 2.51 -2.50
N SER A 90 -2.63 2.21 -2.10
CA SER A 90 -2.02 0.89 -2.28
C SER A 90 -2.82 -0.21 -1.58
N THR A 91 -3.26 0.02 -0.35
CA THR A 91 -4.07 -0.94 0.41
C THR A 91 -5.38 -1.27 -0.31
N PHE A 92 -6.12 -0.25 -0.77
CA PHE A 92 -7.39 -0.47 -1.47
C PHE A 92 -7.18 -1.12 -2.84
N ILE A 93 -6.16 -0.74 -3.60
CA ILE A 93 -5.88 -1.37 -4.89
C ILE A 93 -5.50 -2.85 -4.71
N ILE A 94 -4.64 -3.18 -3.76
CA ILE A 94 -4.27 -4.58 -3.47
C ILE A 94 -5.51 -5.39 -3.07
N THR A 95 -6.41 -4.80 -2.29
CA THR A 95 -7.69 -5.42 -1.92
C THR A 95 -8.57 -5.67 -3.14
N LEU A 96 -8.67 -4.70 -4.05
CA LEU A 96 -9.43 -4.84 -5.30
C LEU A 96 -8.83 -5.92 -6.21
N ILE A 97 -7.50 -6.02 -6.30
CA ILE A 97 -6.82 -7.09 -7.03
C ILE A 97 -7.17 -8.45 -6.41
N ALA A 98 -7.15 -8.58 -5.09
CA ALA A 98 -7.51 -9.83 -4.42
C ALA A 98 -8.97 -10.24 -4.68
N ILE A 99 -9.91 -9.29 -4.63
CA ILE A 99 -11.33 -9.51 -4.96
C ILE A 99 -11.49 -9.90 -6.44
N ASP A 100 -10.83 -9.19 -7.34
CA ASP A 100 -10.89 -9.46 -8.78
C ASP A 100 -10.41 -10.88 -9.10
N ARG A 101 -9.29 -11.31 -8.50
CA ARG A 101 -8.77 -12.68 -8.63
C ARG A 101 -9.73 -13.72 -8.06
N TYR A 102 -10.32 -13.45 -6.90
CA TYR A 102 -11.30 -14.33 -6.30
C TYR A 102 -12.51 -14.53 -7.21
N ILE A 103 -13.07 -13.46 -7.76
CA ILE A 103 -14.22 -13.50 -8.67
C ILE A 103 -13.84 -14.27 -9.95
N ALA A 104 -12.69 -13.97 -10.55
CA ALA A 104 -12.23 -14.59 -11.78
C ALA A 104 -12.04 -16.12 -11.65
N ILE A 105 -11.47 -16.57 -10.54
CA ILE A 105 -11.11 -17.99 -10.34
C ILE A 105 -12.28 -18.81 -9.82
N LYS A 106 -13.07 -18.26 -8.89
CA LYS A 106 -14.18 -19.01 -8.26
C LYS A 106 -15.48 -18.94 -9.06
N PHE A 107 -15.73 -17.83 -9.76
CA PHE A 107 -16.98 -17.58 -10.47
C PHE A 107 -16.75 -17.13 -11.92
N PRO A 108 -16.13 -17.97 -12.78
CA PRO A 108 -15.69 -17.55 -14.12
C PRO A 108 -16.85 -17.07 -15.02
N LEU A 109 -18.04 -17.63 -14.88
CA LEU A 109 -19.22 -17.20 -15.67
C LEU A 109 -19.72 -15.81 -15.22
N LYS A 110 -19.78 -15.57 -13.90
CA LYS A 110 -20.17 -14.27 -13.35
C LYS A 110 -19.10 -13.21 -13.60
N ALA A 111 -17.83 -13.60 -13.64
CA ALA A 111 -16.71 -12.74 -13.92
C ALA A 111 -16.87 -12.02 -15.26
N LYS A 112 -17.33 -12.70 -16.30
CA LYS A 112 -17.57 -12.12 -17.64
C LYS A 112 -18.56 -10.94 -17.62
N ILE A 113 -19.52 -10.95 -16.69
CA ILE A 113 -20.54 -9.88 -16.57
C ILE A 113 -20.10 -8.80 -15.59
N LEU A 114 -19.49 -9.18 -14.47
CA LEU A 114 -19.12 -8.25 -13.40
C LEU A 114 -17.86 -7.45 -13.71
N ARG A 115 -16.89 -8.05 -14.39
CA ARG A 115 -15.57 -7.47 -14.68
C ARG A 115 -15.62 -6.59 -15.93
N SER A 116 -15.01 -5.44 -15.85
CA SER A 116 -14.82 -4.51 -16.97
C SER A 116 -13.69 -3.54 -16.65
N PRO A 117 -12.72 -3.33 -17.57
CA PRO A 117 -11.65 -2.36 -17.37
C PRO A 117 -12.16 -0.94 -17.08
N LEU A 118 -13.28 -0.55 -17.68
CA LEU A 118 -13.89 0.75 -17.46
C LEU A 118 -14.43 0.89 -16.03
N LYS A 119 -15.09 -0.14 -15.49
CA LYS A 119 -15.54 -0.16 -14.09
C LYS A 119 -14.36 -0.05 -13.13
N SER A 120 -13.28 -0.79 -13.40
CA SER A 120 -12.06 -0.75 -12.60
C SER A 120 -11.40 0.63 -12.63
N ALA A 121 -11.35 1.27 -13.81
CA ALA A 121 -10.84 2.63 -13.95
C ALA A 121 -11.71 3.65 -13.19
N SER A 122 -13.04 3.52 -13.24
CA SER A 122 -13.96 4.37 -12.49
C SER A 122 -13.79 4.23 -10.98
N ILE A 123 -13.62 3.00 -10.48
CA ILE A 123 -13.36 2.74 -9.06
C ILE A 123 -12.03 3.37 -8.64
N CYS A 124 -10.96 3.19 -9.41
CA CYS A 124 -9.67 3.81 -9.13
C CYS A 124 -9.75 5.34 -9.14
N GLY A 125 -10.44 5.92 -10.12
CA GLY A 125 -10.67 7.37 -10.21
C GLY A 125 -11.42 7.91 -8.98
N PHE A 126 -12.47 7.21 -8.55
CA PHE A 126 -13.21 7.55 -7.34
C PHE A 126 -12.33 7.48 -6.08
N LEU A 127 -11.49 6.45 -5.94
CA LEU A 127 -10.55 6.33 -4.84
C LEU A 127 -9.54 7.48 -4.82
N TRP A 128 -8.94 7.83 -5.97
CA TRP A 128 -8.02 8.96 -6.07
C TRP A 128 -8.66 10.27 -5.63
N ILE A 129 -9.84 10.58 -6.17
CA ILE A 129 -10.57 11.81 -5.82
C ILE A 129 -10.88 11.84 -4.33
N THR A 130 -11.43 10.75 -3.78
CA THR A 130 -11.81 10.67 -2.37
C THR A 130 -10.61 10.84 -1.45
N LEU A 131 -9.49 10.17 -1.73
CA LEU A 131 -8.29 10.24 -0.88
C LEU A 131 -7.59 11.61 -0.99
N ILE A 132 -7.55 12.20 -2.18
CA ILE A 132 -6.98 13.54 -2.37
C ILE A 132 -7.83 14.60 -1.64
N LEU A 133 -9.15 14.57 -1.81
CA LEU A 133 -10.06 15.47 -1.09
C LEU A 133 -9.90 15.30 0.41
N TYR A 134 -9.88 14.06 0.88
CA TYR A 134 -9.70 13.75 2.28
C TYR A 134 -8.38 14.31 2.83
N SER A 135 -7.24 14.05 2.18
CA SER A 135 -5.93 14.52 2.64
C SER A 135 -5.79 16.05 2.63
N ASN A 136 -6.53 16.76 1.76
CA ASN A 136 -6.56 18.22 1.70
C ASN A 136 -7.52 18.86 2.74
N LEU A 137 -8.62 18.19 3.08
CA LEU A 137 -9.61 18.72 4.02
C LEU A 137 -9.20 18.46 5.48
N TYR A 138 -8.59 17.30 5.74
CA TYR A 138 -8.23 16.87 7.09
C TYR A 138 -7.35 17.86 7.87
N PRO A 139 -6.26 18.44 7.32
CA PRO A 139 -5.43 19.40 8.04
C PRO A 139 -6.16 20.70 8.39
N LYS A 140 -7.16 21.09 7.59
CA LYS A 140 -7.94 22.33 7.83
C LYS A 140 -8.91 22.20 9.00
N PHE A 141 -9.38 20.99 9.29
CA PHE A 141 -10.29 20.72 10.42
C PHE A 141 -9.55 20.42 11.73
N HIS A 142 -8.27 20.13 11.69
CA HIS A 142 -7.46 19.76 12.85
C HIS A 142 -6.27 20.72 12.97
N SER A 143 -6.52 21.90 13.56
CA SER A 143 -5.50 22.85 14.00
C SER A 143 -4.63 22.19 15.11
N GLY A 144 -3.44 21.79 14.78
CA GLY A 144 -2.53 21.13 15.74
C GLY A 144 -1.19 20.73 15.09
N TRP A 145 -0.97 21.19 13.88
CA TRP A 145 0.33 21.11 13.23
C TRP A 145 1.17 22.30 13.69
N GLU A 146 1.86 22.13 14.82
CA GLU A 146 2.86 23.08 15.29
C GLU A 146 4.25 22.47 15.13
N GLY A 147 5.20 23.26 14.65
CA GLY A 147 6.60 22.89 14.59
C GLY A 147 7.10 22.51 13.21
N CYS A 148 7.66 21.31 13.05
CA CYS A 148 8.35 20.87 11.83
C CYS A 148 7.53 19.88 11.01
N CYS A 149 7.75 19.88 9.69
CA CYS A 149 7.14 18.95 8.75
C CYS A 149 7.40 17.49 9.15
N PHE A 150 6.40 16.62 8.98
CA PHE A 150 6.39 15.20 9.39
C PHE A 150 6.60 14.95 10.89
N ARG A 151 6.45 15.98 11.73
CA ARG A 151 6.58 15.85 13.18
C ARG A 151 5.28 16.26 13.87
N ARG A 152 4.66 15.32 14.55
CA ARG A 152 3.50 15.60 15.39
C ARG A 152 3.95 15.91 16.83
N GLN A 153 3.47 17.01 17.39
CA GLN A 153 3.73 17.40 18.79
C GLN A 153 2.53 17.20 19.71
N SER A 154 1.30 17.24 19.18
CA SER A 154 0.07 17.06 19.95
C SER A 154 0.03 15.74 20.71
N VAL A 155 -0.49 15.77 21.93
CA VAL A 155 -0.68 14.62 22.83
C VAL A 155 -2.15 14.16 22.82
N GLU A 156 -3.04 14.92 22.18
CA GLU A 156 -4.47 14.62 22.15
C GLU A 156 -4.78 13.37 21.31
N PRO A 157 -5.68 12.49 21.80
CA PRO A 157 -6.08 11.30 21.07
C PRO A 157 -6.83 11.67 19.79
N ARG A 158 -6.45 11.03 18.69
CA ARG A 158 -7.11 11.19 17.39
C ARG A 158 -7.95 9.98 17.05
N TYR A 159 -9.23 10.03 17.30
CA TYR A 159 -10.19 8.97 16.92
C TYR A 159 -10.16 8.63 15.44
N PHE A 160 -9.79 9.60 14.60
CA PHE A 160 -9.55 9.36 13.18
C PHE A 160 -8.45 8.32 12.92
N THR A 161 -7.37 8.30 13.71
CA THR A 161 -6.29 7.30 13.57
C THR A 161 -6.84 5.88 13.80
N LEU A 162 -7.74 5.72 14.76
CA LEU A 162 -8.43 4.46 15.02
C LEU A 162 -9.29 4.04 13.81
N PHE A 163 -10.14 4.96 13.34
CA PHE A 163 -11.01 4.73 12.18
C PHE A 163 -10.17 4.37 10.93
N PHE A 164 -9.13 5.15 10.66
CA PHE A 164 -8.21 4.93 9.53
C PHE A 164 -7.53 3.56 9.61
N SER A 165 -7.07 3.12 10.77
CA SER A 165 -6.43 1.81 10.92
C SER A 165 -7.42 0.67 10.75
N ILE A 166 -8.61 0.76 11.34
CA ILE A 166 -9.62 -0.30 11.26
C ILE A 166 -10.20 -0.39 9.84
N CYS A 167 -10.76 0.69 9.33
CA CYS A 167 -11.45 0.70 8.02
C CYS A 167 -10.47 0.77 6.85
N GLY A 168 -9.33 1.46 7.02
CA GLY A 168 -8.33 1.62 5.97
C GLY A 168 -7.32 0.48 5.85
N TYR A 169 -7.23 -0.41 6.85
CA TYR A 169 -6.27 -1.51 6.81
C TYR A 169 -6.81 -2.85 7.33
N PHE A 170 -7.29 -2.96 8.58
CA PHE A 170 -7.64 -4.27 9.15
C PHE A 170 -8.85 -4.93 8.47
N ILE A 171 -9.85 -4.16 8.06
CA ILE A 171 -10.97 -4.68 7.23
C ILE A 171 -10.45 -5.10 5.85
N PRO A 172 -9.72 -4.28 5.08
CA PRO A 172 -9.04 -4.70 3.85
C PRO A 172 -8.18 -5.94 4.02
N LEU A 173 -7.38 -6.04 5.08
CA LEU A 173 -6.57 -7.22 5.37
C LEU A 173 -7.42 -8.49 5.52
N GLY A 174 -8.53 -8.41 6.26
CA GLY A 174 -9.48 -9.51 6.38
C GLY A 174 -10.04 -9.96 5.03
N ILE A 175 -10.39 -9.01 4.15
CA ILE A 175 -10.85 -9.28 2.79
C ILE A 175 -9.76 -9.96 1.96
N VAL A 176 -8.52 -9.44 1.99
CA VAL A 176 -7.38 -10.00 1.25
C VAL A 176 -7.08 -11.42 1.72
N ILE A 177 -7.07 -11.67 3.04
CA ILE A 177 -6.87 -13.01 3.61
C ILE A 177 -7.97 -13.96 3.12
N PHE A 178 -9.24 -13.56 3.23
CA PHE A 178 -10.37 -14.38 2.79
C PHE A 178 -10.27 -14.72 1.30
N CYS A 179 -10.09 -13.72 0.44
CA CYS A 179 -9.97 -13.91 -1.00
C CYS A 179 -8.79 -14.82 -1.36
N SER A 180 -7.62 -14.61 -0.75
CA SER A 180 -6.42 -15.39 -1.01
C SER A 180 -6.60 -16.86 -0.61
N ILE A 181 -7.17 -17.12 0.57
CA ILE A 181 -7.47 -18.50 1.02
C ILE A 181 -8.43 -19.19 0.06
N GLN A 182 -9.50 -18.51 -0.38
CA GLN A 182 -10.47 -19.06 -1.31
C GLN A 182 -9.85 -19.37 -2.69
N VAL A 183 -9.01 -18.47 -3.19
CA VAL A 183 -8.24 -18.67 -4.45
C VAL A 183 -7.35 -19.90 -4.33
N ILE A 184 -6.54 -20.00 -3.26
CA ILE A 184 -5.64 -21.13 -3.02
C ILE A 184 -6.44 -22.45 -2.95
N ARG A 185 -7.57 -22.48 -2.24
CA ARG A 185 -8.44 -23.66 -2.15
C ARG A 185 -8.98 -24.08 -3.52
N CYS A 186 -9.43 -23.11 -4.34
CA CYS A 186 -9.92 -23.40 -5.69
C CYS A 186 -8.81 -23.94 -6.60
N LEU A 187 -7.62 -23.36 -6.53
CA LEU A 187 -6.46 -23.80 -7.33
C LEU A 187 -6.01 -25.21 -6.92
N LYS A 188 -5.95 -25.51 -5.61
CA LYS A 188 -5.63 -26.86 -5.11
C LYS A 188 -6.64 -27.91 -5.61
N LYS A 189 -7.93 -27.58 -5.63
CA LYS A 189 -8.97 -28.47 -6.15
C LYS A 189 -8.79 -28.75 -7.66
N LYS A 190 -8.43 -27.73 -8.44
CA LYS A 190 -8.13 -27.89 -9.87
C LYS A 190 -6.88 -28.76 -10.11
N MET A 191 -5.84 -28.62 -9.29
CA MET A 191 -4.64 -29.46 -9.37
C MET A 191 -4.92 -30.95 -9.16
N ALA A 192 -5.87 -31.27 -8.27
CA ALA A 192 -6.26 -32.67 -8.02
C ALA A 192 -6.97 -33.32 -9.21
N THR A 193 -7.52 -32.53 -10.14
CA THR A 193 -8.29 -33.00 -11.30
C THR A 193 -7.53 -32.95 -12.63
N SER A 194 -6.42 -32.24 -12.73
CA SER A 194 -5.64 -32.04 -13.96
C SER A 194 -4.14 -32.12 -13.70
N SER A 195 -3.48 -33.11 -14.23
CA SER A 195 -2.02 -33.29 -14.06
C SER A 195 -1.18 -32.37 -14.98
N HIS A 196 -1.70 -31.94 -16.12
CA HIS A 196 -0.93 -31.17 -17.11
C HIS A 196 -0.72 -29.69 -16.69
N GLU A 197 -1.65 -29.11 -15.94
CA GLU A 197 -1.58 -27.69 -15.52
C GLU A 197 -1.01 -27.49 -14.11
N THR A 198 -0.61 -28.57 -13.44
CA THR A 198 -0.20 -28.55 -12.03
C THR A 198 0.87 -27.53 -11.71
N LYS A 199 1.91 -27.42 -12.58
CA LYS A 199 3.02 -26.47 -12.38
C LYS A 199 2.58 -25.00 -12.44
N LEU A 200 1.68 -24.65 -13.39
CA LEU A 200 1.13 -23.29 -13.52
C LEU A 200 0.26 -22.93 -12.32
N LEU A 201 -0.60 -23.87 -11.86
CA LEU A 201 -1.45 -23.67 -10.69
C LEU A 201 -0.63 -23.52 -9.40
N GLN A 202 0.49 -24.28 -9.26
CA GLN A 202 1.41 -24.12 -8.13
C GLN A 202 2.08 -22.74 -8.11
N LYS A 203 2.55 -22.25 -9.27
CA LYS A 203 3.11 -20.89 -9.39
C LYS A 203 2.07 -19.83 -9.03
N ALA A 204 0.83 -19.95 -9.51
CA ALA A 204 -0.25 -19.02 -9.18
C ALA A 204 -0.53 -18.99 -7.67
N MET A 205 -0.59 -20.14 -7.01
CA MET A 205 -0.75 -20.20 -5.56
C MET A 205 0.41 -19.55 -4.82
N HIS A 206 1.63 -19.76 -5.30
CA HIS A 206 2.83 -19.16 -4.68
C HIS A 206 2.77 -17.64 -4.77
N ILE A 207 2.44 -17.07 -5.93
CA ILE A 207 2.31 -15.62 -6.12
C ILE A 207 1.24 -15.04 -5.19
N VAL A 208 0.07 -15.64 -5.10
CA VAL A 208 -1.01 -15.19 -4.20
C VAL A 208 -0.56 -15.22 -2.74
N SER A 209 0.14 -16.28 -2.33
CA SER A 209 0.66 -16.42 -0.96
C SER A 209 1.73 -15.38 -0.65
N VAL A 210 2.66 -15.13 -1.57
CA VAL A 210 3.72 -14.13 -1.40
C VAL A 210 3.11 -12.72 -1.30
N ASN A 211 2.17 -12.38 -2.17
CA ASN A 211 1.49 -11.08 -2.14
C ASN A 211 0.77 -10.85 -0.82
N LEU A 212 0.05 -11.86 -0.30
CA LEU A 212 -0.58 -11.78 1.02
C LEU A 212 0.45 -11.57 2.14
N CYS A 213 1.54 -12.34 2.14
CA CYS A 213 2.59 -12.21 3.14
C CYS A 213 3.26 -10.83 3.09
N VAL A 214 3.61 -10.34 1.90
CA VAL A 214 4.21 -9.02 1.71
C VAL A 214 3.28 -7.92 2.22
N PHE A 215 2.01 -7.97 1.84
CA PHE A 215 1.01 -7.01 2.30
C PHE A 215 0.88 -6.99 3.83
N ALA A 216 0.72 -8.16 4.45
CA ALA A 216 0.57 -8.27 5.90
C ALA A 216 1.83 -7.84 6.64
N VAL A 217 3.01 -8.30 6.23
CA VAL A 217 4.29 -8.00 6.90
C VAL A 217 4.67 -6.53 6.76
N CYS A 218 4.45 -5.91 5.60
CA CYS A 218 4.83 -4.53 5.37
C CYS A 218 3.91 -3.54 6.10
N PHE A 219 2.60 -3.76 6.12
CA PHE A 219 1.65 -2.77 6.62
C PHE A 219 1.16 -3.01 8.06
N SER A 220 1.09 -4.27 8.55
CA SER A 220 0.59 -4.54 9.90
C SER A 220 1.39 -3.83 11.00
N PRO A 221 2.74 -3.81 11.00
CA PRO A 221 3.50 -3.15 12.05
C PRO A 221 3.18 -1.66 12.16
N PHE A 222 2.98 -0.98 11.03
CA PHE A 222 2.64 0.44 11.00
C PHE A 222 1.25 0.72 11.61
N HIS A 223 0.23 -0.04 11.22
CA HIS A 223 -1.12 0.14 11.75
C HIS A 223 -1.24 -0.29 13.21
N ILE A 224 -0.49 -1.31 13.65
CA ILE A 224 -0.37 -1.67 15.07
C ILE A 224 0.28 -0.52 15.85
N ALA A 225 1.34 0.11 15.32
CA ALA A 225 1.99 1.26 15.94
C ALA A 225 1.03 2.46 16.09
N LEU A 226 0.17 2.70 15.09
CA LEU A 226 -0.86 3.74 15.15
C LEU A 226 -1.92 3.45 16.23
N LEU A 227 -2.36 2.19 16.37
CA LEU A 227 -3.28 1.78 17.42
C LEU A 227 -2.65 1.91 18.82
N LEU A 228 -1.38 1.55 18.97
CA LEU A 228 -0.61 1.74 20.20
C LEU A 228 -0.49 3.22 20.56
N GLN A 229 -0.23 4.08 19.57
CA GLN A 229 -0.20 5.53 19.81
C GLN A 229 -1.55 6.02 20.33
N PHE A 230 -2.64 5.64 19.68
CA PHE A 230 -3.98 6.00 20.12
C PHE A 230 -4.26 5.52 21.55
N ALA A 231 -3.93 4.27 21.87
CA ALA A 231 -4.13 3.72 23.22
C ALA A 231 -3.34 4.49 24.29
N VAL A 232 -2.08 4.85 24.01
CA VAL A 232 -1.21 5.62 24.91
C VAL A 232 -1.75 7.04 25.11
N GLU A 233 -2.26 7.67 24.03
CA GLU A 233 -2.88 9.00 24.08
C GLU A 233 -4.16 9.00 24.93
N VAL A 234 -5.02 8.00 24.76
CA VAL A 234 -6.26 7.83 25.57
C VAL A 234 -5.94 7.53 27.03
N ALA A 235 -4.91 6.71 27.29
CA ALA A 235 -4.48 6.37 28.65
C ALA A 235 -3.79 7.53 29.38
N GLY A 236 -3.49 8.65 28.69
CA GLY A 236 -2.82 9.79 29.30
C GLY A 236 -1.39 9.49 29.79
N ALA A 237 -0.66 8.63 29.07
CA ALA A 237 0.71 8.19 29.41
C ALA A 237 1.78 8.82 28.50
N PRO A 238 2.08 10.12 28.60
CA PRO A 238 2.96 10.85 27.68
C PRO A 238 4.41 10.34 27.69
N SER A 239 4.86 9.70 28.75
CA SER A 239 6.19 9.09 28.84
C SER A 239 6.44 8.00 27.80
N LEU A 240 5.40 7.27 27.38
CA LEU A 240 5.48 6.21 26.37
C LEU A 240 5.41 6.72 24.94
N LEU A 241 4.90 7.94 24.71
CA LEU A 241 4.71 8.50 23.37
C LEU A 241 6.00 8.60 22.56
N SER A 242 7.12 8.91 23.20
CA SER A 242 8.42 8.99 22.50
C SER A 242 8.81 7.65 21.87
N GLY A 243 8.65 6.55 22.62
CA GLY A 243 8.94 5.20 22.14
C GLY A 243 7.99 4.78 21.02
N VAL A 244 6.69 5.01 21.19
CA VAL A 244 5.68 4.65 20.20
C VAL A 244 5.86 5.46 18.91
N ARG A 245 6.17 6.75 18.98
CA ARG A 245 6.48 7.58 17.80
C ARG A 245 7.74 7.11 17.06
N SER A 246 8.72 6.62 17.79
CA SER A 246 9.92 5.98 17.19
C SER A 246 9.53 4.69 16.46
N TYR A 247 8.68 3.87 17.07
CA TYR A 247 8.16 2.64 16.45
C TYR A 247 7.34 2.93 15.19
N ILE A 248 6.50 3.98 15.18
CA ILE A 248 5.76 4.42 13.97
C ILE A 248 6.74 4.74 12.82
N LYS A 249 7.82 5.46 13.09
CA LYS A 249 8.81 5.81 12.05
C LYS A 249 9.54 4.58 11.51
N ILE A 250 9.90 3.64 12.37
CA ILE A 250 10.57 2.40 11.99
C ILE A 250 9.63 1.53 11.15
N SER A 251 8.38 1.36 11.60
CA SER A 251 7.39 0.58 10.87
C SER A 251 6.95 1.24 9.56
N ALA A 252 6.98 2.59 9.48
CA ALA A 252 6.78 3.31 8.22
C ALA A 252 7.90 3.02 7.21
N CYS A 253 9.15 2.85 7.65
CA CYS A 253 10.24 2.43 6.76
C CYS A 253 9.93 1.07 6.12
N LEU A 254 9.44 0.11 6.91
CA LEU A 254 9.04 -1.21 6.40
C LEU A 254 7.85 -1.11 5.45
N ALA A 255 6.83 -0.31 5.80
CA ALA A 255 5.67 -0.09 4.95
C ALA A 255 6.07 0.52 3.59
N ASN A 256 7.00 1.47 3.58
CA ASN A 256 7.48 2.11 2.36
C ASN A 256 8.31 1.18 1.45
N CYS A 257 8.92 0.12 1.99
CA CYS A 257 9.58 -0.91 1.19
C CYS A 257 8.59 -1.66 0.26
N ASN A 258 7.29 -1.63 0.57
CA ASN A 258 6.27 -2.30 -0.22
C ASN A 258 6.25 -1.83 -1.69
N CYS A 259 6.60 -0.58 -1.99
CA CYS A 259 6.63 -0.06 -3.35
C CYS A 259 7.64 -0.80 -4.26
N CYS A 260 8.73 -1.32 -3.71
CA CYS A 260 9.67 -2.16 -4.45
C CYS A 260 9.15 -3.59 -4.58
N LEU A 261 8.58 -4.13 -3.49
CA LEU A 261 8.07 -5.50 -3.43
C LEU A 261 6.84 -5.67 -4.33
N ASP A 262 5.94 -4.70 -4.39
CA ASP A 262 4.80 -4.71 -5.28
C ASP A 262 5.24 -4.76 -6.74
N ALA A 263 6.14 -3.87 -7.16
CA ALA A 263 6.66 -3.85 -8.53
C ALA A 263 7.29 -5.19 -8.92
N PHE A 264 8.05 -5.80 -8.01
CA PHE A 264 8.66 -7.10 -8.20
C PHE A 264 7.61 -8.22 -8.31
N CYS A 265 6.68 -8.32 -7.37
CA CYS A 265 5.65 -9.36 -7.32
C CYS A 265 4.74 -9.31 -8.54
N TYR A 266 4.28 -8.11 -8.93
CA TYR A 266 3.35 -7.97 -10.05
C TYR A 266 4.04 -8.06 -11.41
N TYR A 267 5.30 -7.65 -11.54
CA TYR A 267 6.09 -7.87 -12.74
C TYR A 267 6.25 -9.37 -13.05
N PHE A 268 6.59 -10.18 -12.04
CA PHE A 268 6.67 -11.62 -12.21
C PHE A 268 5.31 -12.24 -12.51
N ALA A 269 4.24 -11.79 -11.86
CA ALA A 269 2.89 -12.25 -12.15
C ALA A 269 2.52 -12.00 -13.62
N ALA A 270 2.80 -10.81 -14.15
CA ALA A 270 2.52 -10.47 -15.56
C ALA A 270 3.35 -11.28 -16.56
N LYS A 271 4.60 -11.60 -16.22
CA LYS A 271 5.50 -12.39 -17.08
C LYS A 271 5.13 -13.86 -17.14
N GLU A 272 4.75 -14.46 -16.02
CA GLU A 272 4.46 -15.89 -15.90
C GLU A 272 3.03 -16.25 -16.29
N PHE A 273 2.10 -15.30 -16.25
CA PHE A 273 0.66 -15.50 -16.50
C PHE A 273 0.08 -14.43 -17.41
N PRO A 274 0.44 -14.42 -18.70
CA PRO A 274 -0.13 -13.47 -19.66
C PRO A 274 -1.67 -13.64 -19.82
N GLU A 275 -2.23 -14.80 -19.45
CA GLU A 275 -3.66 -15.07 -19.48
C GLU A 275 -4.43 -14.53 -18.25
N PHE A 276 -3.71 -14.23 -17.17
CA PHE A 276 -4.29 -13.66 -15.94
C PHE A 276 -4.12 -12.13 -15.85
N SER A 277 -3.46 -11.51 -16.82
CA SER A 277 -3.26 -10.06 -16.92
C SER A 277 -4.23 -9.43 -17.90
#